data_8b1cbf8af2a3fd45312e6c43adff44c8
#
_entry.id   8b1cbf8af2a3fd45312e6c43adff44c8
#
_cell.length_a   1.000
_cell.length_b   1.000
_cell.length_c   1.000
_cell.angle_alpha   90.00
_cell.angle_beta   90.00
_cell.angle_gamma   90.00
#
_symmetry.space_group_name_H-M   'P 1'
#
loop_
_entity.id
_entity.type
_entity.pdbx_description
1 polymer ?
#
loop_
_entity_poly.entity_id
_entity_poly.type
_entity_poly.pdbx_seq_one_letter_code
_entity_poly.pdbx_strand_id
1 'polypeptide(L)'
;WEIQLGITIPHYEKIGWDNKSALGLSIGCYYDYRDSRMHWFDVHTLAETVRGFVETQPLLVSFNGISFDFVLMRGLLRQHAERVRLNDVPSGHVARTLDHAADRAGTIGDLCDAFKVLCASSYDILAEIWKVDPARTFEPGLNSLDVIGQANGFGAKAMTGAIAPRDWRDGQYAKVLNYCQDDVLKTKALFEQIVETGTVLRGDHAPIVLPRPALDTRCALT
;
A
#
# COMPACT_ATOMS: atom_id res chain seq x y z
N TRP A 1 19.90 -2.73 -8.16
CA TRP A 1 18.51 -2.40 -8.58
C TRP A 1 18.40 -0.97 -9.09
N GLU A 2 18.99 0.00 -8.42
CA GLU A 2 19.05 1.40 -8.88
C GLU A 2 19.68 1.55 -10.28
N ILE A 3 20.67 0.73 -10.58
CA ILE A 3 21.45 0.80 -11.84
C ILE A 3 20.69 0.19 -13.03
N GLN A 4 19.88 -0.84 -12.80
CA GLN A 4 19.17 -1.54 -13.88
C GLN A 4 17.98 -0.78 -14.45
N LEU A 5 17.44 0.20 -13.71
CA LEU A 5 16.22 0.91 -14.10
C LEU A 5 16.43 2.38 -14.47
N GLY A 6 17.63 2.93 -14.29
CA GLY A 6 17.85 4.38 -14.39
C GLY A 6 16.99 5.17 -13.40
N ILE A 7 16.44 4.51 -12.37
CA ILE A 7 15.65 5.12 -11.32
C ILE A 7 16.54 5.25 -10.11
N THR A 8 17.03 6.43 -9.84
CA THR A 8 17.58 6.75 -8.53
C THR A 8 16.41 6.76 -7.56
N ILE A 9 16.34 5.79 -6.64
CA ILE A 9 15.40 5.85 -5.52
C ILE A 9 15.88 7.00 -4.63
N PRO A 10 15.13 8.12 -4.56
CA PRO A 10 15.58 9.26 -3.78
C PRO A 10 15.65 8.84 -2.32
N HIS A 11 16.63 9.34 -1.59
CA HIS A 11 16.66 9.20 -0.13
C HIS A 11 15.38 9.82 0.43
N TYR A 12 14.55 9.06 1.15
CA TYR A 12 13.32 9.56 1.76
C TYR A 12 13.60 10.78 2.67
N GLU A 13 14.78 10.84 3.28
CA GLU A 13 15.29 11.96 4.06
C GLU A 13 15.38 13.29 3.26
N LYS A 14 15.59 13.20 1.95
CA LYS A 14 15.65 14.35 1.04
C LYS A 14 14.29 14.73 0.46
N ILE A 15 13.39 13.74 0.32
CA ILE A 15 12.07 13.95 -0.27
C ILE A 15 11.08 14.43 0.80
N GLY A 16 11.23 13.92 2.03
CA GLY A 16 10.32 14.17 3.14
C GLY A 16 9.00 13.38 3.01
N TRP A 17 8.33 13.24 4.13
CA TRP A 17 7.06 12.50 4.24
C TRP A 17 5.89 13.18 3.52
N ASP A 18 6.00 14.46 3.23
CA ASP A 18 4.93 15.23 2.56
C ASP A 18 4.85 14.93 1.05
N ASN A 19 5.95 14.43 0.45
CA ASN A 19 6.00 14.07 -0.97
C ASN A 19 6.01 12.56 -1.19
N LYS A 20 5.03 11.86 -0.62
CA LYS A 20 4.92 10.39 -0.67
C LYS A 20 4.89 9.83 -2.09
N SER A 21 4.27 10.56 -3.02
CA SER A 21 4.21 10.15 -4.43
C SER A 21 5.57 10.09 -5.13
N ALA A 22 6.59 10.72 -4.58
CA ALA A 22 7.96 10.71 -5.10
C ALA A 22 8.86 9.69 -4.39
N LEU A 23 8.37 9.02 -3.34
CA LEU A 23 9.10 7.93 -2.69
C LEU A 23 9.16 6.72 -3.64
N GLY A 24 10.26 5.97 -3.57
CA GLY A 24 10.39 4.71 -4.28
C GLY A 24 9.68 3.57 -3.56
N LEU A 25 9.48 2.46 -4.26
CA LEU A 25 8.97 1.20 -3.71
C LEU A 25 10.11 0.16 -3.68
N SER A 26 10.44 -0.33 -2.51
CA SER A 26 11.35 -1.46 -2.35
C SER A 26 10.61 -2.76 -2.66
N ILE A 27 9.56 -3.02 -1.91
CA ILE A 27 8.68 -4.17 -2.03
C ILE A 27 7.33 -3.80 -1.42
N GLY A 28 6.25 -4.37 -1.94
CA GLY A 28 4.92 -4.36 -1.35
C GLY A 28 4.38 -5.77 -1.19
N CYS A 29 3.44 -5.96 -0.29
CA CYS A 29 2.72 -7.21 -0.18
C CYS A 29 1.26 -6.99 0.24
N TYR A 30 0.44 -7.97 -0.05
CA TYR A 30 -0.95 -8.03 0.39
C TYR A 30 -1.36 -9.48 0.66
N TYR A 31 -2.34 -9.66 1.53
CA TYR A 31 -2.99 -10.94 1.74
C TYR A 31 -4.28 -11.00 0.93
N ASP A 32 -4.45 -12.05 0.13
CA ASP A 32 -5.68 -12.28 -0.63
C ASP A 32 -6.51 -13.36 0.05
N TYR A 33 -7.72 -13.02 0.49
CA TYR A 33 -8.64 -13.96 1.12
C TYR A 33 -9.18 -15.01 0.16
N ARG A 34 -9.17 -14.76 -1.16
CA ARG A 34 -9.68 -15.71 -2.17
C ARG A 34 -8.84 -16.98 -2.29
N ASP A 35 -7.52 -16.85 -2.12
CA ASP A 35 -6.58 -17.98 -2.14
C ASP A 35 -5.86 -18.20 -0.82
N SER A 36 -6.14 -17.36 0.19
CA SER A 36 -5.54 -17.41 1.52
C SER A 36 -4.01 -17.32 1.50
N ARG A 37 -3.45 -16.50 0.63
CA ARG A 37 -2.01 -16.35 0.43
C ARG A 37 -1.52 -14.91 0.54
N MET A 38 -0.24 -14.79 0.86
CA MET A 38 0.52 -13.56 0.71
C MET A 38 1.01 -13.43 -0.72
N HIS A 39 0.78 -12.27 -1.31
CA HIS A 39 1.28 -11.88 -2.62
C HIS A 39 2.26 -10.72 -2.46
N TRP A 40 3.26 -10.70 -3.34
CA TRP A 40 4.32 -9.72 -3.33
C TRP A 40 4.38 -8.99 -4.66
N PHE A 41 4.72 -7.71 -4.60
CA PHE A 41 4.94 -6.91 -5.79
C PHE A 41 6.06 -5.91 -5.57
N ASP A 42 6.71 -5.56 -6.64
CA ASP A 42 7.72 -4.50 -6.71
C ASP A 42 7.33 -3.46 -7.77
N VAL A 43 8.24 -2.55 -8.06
CA VAL A 43 8.00 -1.50 -9.07
C VAL A 43 7.74 -2.07 -10.47
N HIS A 44 8.23 -3.28 -10.79
CA HIS A 44 8.05 -3.90 -12.11
C HIS A 44 6.70 -4.58 -12.27
N THR A 45 6.19 -5.17 -11.19
CA THR A 45 4.92 -5.90 -11.15
C THR A 45 3.77 -5.06 -10.63
N LEU A 46 4.04 -3.82 -10.17
CA LEU A 46 3.02 -2.92 -9.62
C LEU A 46 1.85 -2.69 -10.58
N ALA A 47 2.11 -2.43 -11.85
CA ALA A 47 1.04 -2.15 -12.82
C ALA A 47 0.14 -3.37 -13.05
N GLU A 48 0.71 -4.57 -13.09
CA GLU A 48 -0.02 -5.82 -13.19
C GLU A 48 -0.86 -6.09 -11.94
N THR A 49 -0.27 -5.91 -10.77
CA THR A 49 -0.97 -6.05 -9.47
C THR A 49 -2.16 -5.09 -9.39
N VAL A 50 -1.97 -3.82 -9.73
CA VAL A 50 -3.05 -2.83 -9.71
C VAL A 50 -4.12 -3.15 -10.75
N ARG A 51 -3.75 -3.65 -11.93
CA ARG A 51 -4.74 -4.12 -12.93
C ARG A 51 -5.60 -5.24 -12.36
N GLY A 52 -5.01 -6.23 -11.70
CA GLY A 52 -5.75 -7.30 -11.03
C GLY A 52 -6.74 -6.75 -9.99
N PHE A 53 -6.37 -5.75 -9.21
CA PHE A 53 -7.29 -5.10 -8.27
C PHE A 53 -8.43 -4.36 -9.00
N VAL A 54 -8.12 -3.62 -10.05
CA VAL A 54 -9.15 -2.88 -10.82
C VAL A 54 -10.11 -3.84 -11.54
N GLU A 55 -9.63 -4.94 -12.06
CA GLU A 55 -10.46 -5.96 -12.74
C GLU A 55 -11.36 -6.73 -11.78
N THR A 56 -10.84 -7.07 -10.60
CA THR A 56 -11.56 -7.90 -9.61
C THR A 56 -12.37 -7.10 -8.61
N GLN A 57 -12.14 -5.78 -8.50
CA GLN A 57 -12.84 -4.86 -7.60
C GLN A 57 -12.95 -5.38 -6.15
N PRO A 58 -11.84 -5.83 -5.51
CA PRO A 58 -11.89 -6.30 -4.14
C PRO A 58 -12.16 -5.16 -3.17
N LEU A 59 -12.65 -5.47 -1.97
CA LEU A 59 -12.54 -4.54 -0.86
C LEU A 59 -11.06 -4.46 -0.44
N LEU A 60 -10.43 -3.34 -0.70
CA LEU A 60 -9.07 -3.08 -0.21
C LEU A 60 -9.13 -2.70 1.27
N VAL A 61 -8.38 -3.42 2.09
CA VAL A 61 -8.22 -3.13 3.51
C VAL A 61 -6.81 -2.66 3.79
N SER A 62 -6.67 -1.57 4.53
CA SER A 62 -5.37 -1.00 4.84
C SER A 62 -5.31 -0.43 6.25
N PHE A 63 -4.10 -0.13 6.69
CA PHE A 63 -3.83 0.70 7.86
C PHE A 63 -3.00 1.90 7.42
N ASN A 64 -3.64 3.07 7.27
CA ASN A 64 -3.06 4.30 6.72
C ASN A 64 -2.77 4.25 5.20
N GLY A 65 -3.32 3.29 4.47
CA GLY A 65 -3.07 3.13 3.03
C GLY A 65 -3.61 4.29 2.20
N ILE A 66 -4.76 4.84 2.59
CA ILE A 66 -5.34 6.04 1.91
C ILE A 66 -4.36 7.22 1.92
N SER A 67 -3.63 7.40 3.02
CA SER A 67 -2.70 8.52 3.18
C SER A 67 -1.27 8.17 2.80
N PHE A 68 -0.92 6.90 2.63
CA PHE A 68 0.45 6.48 2.35
C PHE A 68 0.56 5.51 1.17
N ASP A 69 0.19 4.24 1.32
CA ASP A 69 0.48 3.19 0.33
C ASP A 69 -0.20 3.47 -1.01
N PHE A 70 -1.47 3.85 -1.01
CA PHE A 70 -2.21 4.12 -2.25
C PHE A 70 -1.72 5.40 -2.95
N VAL A 71 -1.26 6.40 -2.18
CA VAL A 71 -0.64 7.60 -2.74
C VAL A 71 0.68 7.27 -3.41
N LEU A 72 1.50 6.45 -2.75
CA LEU A 72 2.77 5.95 -3.27
C LEU A 72 2.57 5.15 -4.55
N MET A 73 1.70 4.14 -4.54
CA MET A 73 1.41 3.28 -5.69
C MET A 73 0.93 4.10 -6.90
N ARG A 74 0.01 5.04 -6.68
CA ARG A 74 -0.48 5.95 -7.73
C ARG A 74 0.60 6.88 -8.27
N GLY A 75 1.47 7.39 -7.39
CA GLY A 75 2.62 8.20 -7.78
C GLY A 75 3.57 7.44 -8.70
N LEU A 76 3.87 6.19 -8.37
CA LEU A 76 4.73 5.32 -9.17
C LEU A 76 4.10 4.95 -10.52
N LEU A 77 2.79 4.66 -10.56
CA LEU A 77 2.08 4.43 -11.83
C LEU A 77 2.14 5.65 -12.75
N ARG A 78 1.95 6.86 -12.22
CA ARG A 78 2.06 8.11 -12.98
C ARG A 78 3.48 8.33 -13.51
N GLN A 79 4.49 8.12 -12.69
CA GLN A 79 5.89 8.21 -13.10
C GLN A 79 6.20 7.18 -14.21
N HIS A 80 5.64 5.98 -14.11
CA HIS A 80 5.80 4.96 -15.13
C HIS A 80 5.12 5.38 -16.46
N ALA A 81 3.89 5.89 -16.41
CA ALA A 81 3.19 6.41 -17.58
C ALA A 81 3.98 7.54 -18.26
N GLU A 82 4.51 8.47 -17.48
CA GLU A 82 5.30 9.60 -18.01
C GLU A 82 6.60 9.13 -18.67
N ARG A 83 7.29 8.13 -18.11
CA ARG A 83 8.49 7.53 -18.73
C ARG A 83 8.19 6.84 -20.05
N VAL A 84 7.11 6.07 -20.10
CA VAL A 84 6.66 5.42 -21.34
C VAL A 84 6.34 6.45 -22.39
N ARG A 85 5.78 7.61 -22.00
CA ARG A 85 5.49 8.72 -22.92
C ARG A 85 6.76 9.42 -23.42
N LEU A 86 7.77 9.60 -22.55
CA LEU A 86 8.90 10.48 -22.86
C LEU A 86 10.13 9.75 -23.42
N ASN A 87 10.37 8.47 -23.14
CA ASN A 87 11.74 7.96 -23.25
C ASN A 87 11.99 6.56 -23.77
N ASP A 88 11.08 5.67 -23.95
CA ASP A 88 11.48 4.32 -24.30
C ASP A 88 11.19 3.93 -25.75
N VAL A 89 11.74 4.74 -26.66
CA VAL A 89 11.93 4.32 -28.04
C VAL A 89 13.42 4.09 -28.27
N PRO A 90 13.90 2.85 -28.32
CA PRO A 90 15.24 2.56 -28.80
C PRO A 90 15.38 3.14 -30.21
N SER A 91 16.45 3.90 -30.44
CA SER A 91 16.76 4.60 -31.69
C SER A 91 16.91 3.66 -32.88
N GLY A 92 15.82 3.17 -33.43
CA GLY A 92 15.86 2.26 -34.60
C GLY A 92 14.49 1.89 -35.18
N HIS A 93 13.40 2.05 -34.45
CA HIS A 93 12.04 1.69 -34.89
C HIS A 93 11.00 2.76 -34.51
N VAL A 94 11.28 4.00 -34.87
CA VAL A 94 10.67 5.20 -34.28
C VAL A 94 9.15 5.32 -34.49
N ALA A 95 8.60 5.00 -35.65
CA ALA A 95 7.20 5.33 -35.95
C ALA A 95 6.16 4.37 -35.33
N ARG A 96 6.38 3.05 -35.41
CA ARG A 96 5.43 2.08 -34.83
C ARG A 96 5.52 1.97 -33.30
N THR A 97 6.65 2.32 -32.72
CA THR A 97 6.90 2.23 -31.29
C THR A 97 6.31 3.41 -30.52
N LEU A 98 6.17 4.58 -31.17
CA LEU A 98 5.55 5.76 -30.55
C LEU A 98 4.06 5.55 -30.29
N ASP A 99 3.32 4.96 -31.23
CA ASP A 99 1.91 4.67 -31.07
C ASP A 99 1.70 3.66 -29.92
N HIS A 100 2.48 2.59 -29.89
CA HIS A 100 2.39 1.61 -28.79
C HIS A 100 2.87 2.14 -27.44
N ALA A 101 3.80 3.09 -27.41
CA ALA A 101 4.22 3.73 -26.17
C ALA A 101 3.15 4.71 -25.66
N ALA A 102 2.53 5.47 -26.55
CA ALA A 102 1.42 6.36 -26.23
C ALA A 102 0.20 5.58 -25.74
N ASP A 103 -0.18 4.48 -26.41
CA ASP A 103 -1.28 3.60 -26.00
C ASP A 103 -1.01 2.99 -24.62
N ARG A 104 0.21 2.51 -24.37
CA ARG A 104 0.58 1.97 -23.04
C ARG A 104 0.56 3.04 -21.94
N ALA A 105 1.00 4.26 -22.26
CA ALA A 105 0.98 5.37 -21.31
C ALA A 105 -0.46 5.80 -20.99
N GLY A 106 -1.34 5.86 -22.00
CA GLY A 106 -2.78 6.08 -21.82
C GLY A 106 -3.41 5.01 -20.95
N THR A 107 -3.18 3.74 -21.26
CA THR A 107 -3.69 2.60 -20.47
C THR A 107 -3.21 2.63 -19.01
N ILE A 108 -1.97 3.05 -18.73
CA ILE A 108 -1.47 3.18 -17.36
C ILE A 108 -2.09 4.39 -16.67
N GLY A 109 -2.36 5.48 -17.39
CA GLY A 109 -3.08 6.65 -16.88
C GLY A 109 -4.51 6.28 -16.45
N ASP A 110 -5.23 5.60 -17.33
CA ASP A 110 -6.58 5.09 -17.06
C ASP A 110 -6.59 4.12 -15.87
N LEU A 111 -5.60 3.24 -15.78
CA LEU A 111 -5.41 2.33 -14.65
C LEU A 111 -5.19 3.09 -13.34
N CYS A 112 -4.40 4.17 -13.36
CA CYS A 112 -4.18 5.00 -12.19
C CYS A 112 -5.47 5.68 -11.71
N ASP A 113 -6.32 6.14 -12.63
CA ASP A 113 -7.59 6.76 -12.29
C ASP A 113 -8.62 5.74 -11.81
N ALA A 114 -8.71 4.57 -12.44
CA ALA A 114 -9.53 3.46 -11.97
C ALA A 114 -9.11 2.99 -10.56
N PHE A 115 -7.82 2.87 -10.31
CA PHE A 115 -7.29 2.53 -8.99
C PHE A 115 -7.60 3.61 -7.94
N LYS A 116 -7.59 4.89 -8.32
CA LYS A 116 -8.01 5.98 -7.44
C LYS A 116 -9.46 5.80 -6.97
N VAL A 117 -10.35 5.41 -7.87
CA VAL A 117 -11.77 5.16 -7.55
C VAL A 117 -11.87 3.96 -6.59
N LEU A 118 -11.16 2.87 -6.88
CA LEU A 118 -11.14 1.70 -6.00
C LEU A 118 -10.60 2.03 -4.60
N CYS A 119 -9.53 2.81 -4.49
CA CYS A 119 -8.99 3.24 -3.20
C CYS A 119 -9.98 4.11 -2.41
N ALA A 120 -10.84 4.87 -3.07
CA ALA A 120 -11.85 5.70 -2.40
C ALA A 120 -12.93 4.87 -1.68
N SER A 121 -13.14 3.62 -2.10
CA SER A 121 -14.06 2.66 -1.48
C SER A 121 -13.36 1.67 -0.53
N SER A 122 -12.07 1.84 -0.27
CA SER A 122 -11.31 0.97 0.65
C SER A 122 -11.73 1.16 2.10
N TYR A 123 -11.49 0.13 2.91
CA TYR A 123 -11.62 0.19 4.36
C TYR A 123 -10.24 0.45 4.98
N ASP A 124 -9.98 1.68 5.36
CA ASP A 124 -8.74 2.06 6.04
C ASP A 124 -8.96 2.15 7.55
N ILE A 125 -8.40 1.20 8.28
CA ILE A 125 -8.63 1.06 9.73
C ILE A 125 -8.24 2.34 10.47
N LEU A 126 -7.11 2.95 10.13
CA LEU A 126 -6.68 4.19 10.79
C LEU A 126 -7.63 5.35 10.48
N ALA A 127 -8.08 5.46 9.24
CA ALA A 127 -9.05 6.49 8.86
C ALA A 127 -10.39 6.30 9.60
N GLU A 128 -10.85 5.08 9.79
CA GLU A 128 -12.06 4.80 10.57
C GLU A 128 -11.87 5.18 12.06
N ILE A 129 -10.71 4.86 12.65
CA ILE A 129 -10.37 5.28 14.02
C ILE A 129 -10.43 6.82 14.16
N TRP A 130 -9.85 7.53 13.20
CA TRP A 130 -9.84 9.01 13.21
C TRP A 130 -11.24 9.63 13.06
N LYS A 131 -12.13 9.00 12.30
CA LYS A 131 -13.52 9.44 12.17
C LYS A 131 -14.30 9.33 13.49
N VAL A 132 -14.04 8.27 14.25
CA VAL A 132 -14.72 8.04 15.54
C VAL A 132 -14.21 8.96 16.64
N ASP A 133 -12.90 9.23 16.67
CA ASP A 133 -12.27 10.08 17.69
C ASP A 133 -11.31 11.11 17.06
N PRO A 134 -11.84 12.12 16.38
CA PRO A 134 -11.02 13.10 15.66
C PRO A 134 -10.17 13.98 16.60
N ALA A 135 -10.57 14.14 17.86
CA ALA A 135 -9.83 14.93 18.83
C ALA A 135 -8.47 14.32 19.19
N ARG A 136 -8.31 13.00 19.09
CA ARG A 136 -7.10 12.27 19.47
C ARG A 136 -6.33 11.69 18.26
N THR A 137 -6.62 12.17 17.05
CA THR A 137 -6.02 11.70 15.81
C THR A 137 -4.49 11.72 15.85
N PHE A 138 -3.91 12.82 16.34
CA PHE A 138 -2.46 13.04 16.35
C PHE A 138 -1.81 12.82 17.73
N GLU A 139 -2.52 12.24 18.68
CA GLU A 139 -1.95 11.97 20.00
C GLU A 139 -0.85 10.90 19.89
N PRO A 140 0.40 11.23 20.33
CA PRO A 140 1.52 10.30 20.22
C PRO A 140 1.27 8.99 20.95
N GLY A 141 1.71 7.87 20.36
CA GLY A 141 1.63 6.56 21.00
C GLY A 141 0.25 5.92 21.04
N LEU A 142 -0.77 6.47 20.36
CA LEU A 142 -2.12 5.90 20.36
C LEU A 142 -2.50 5.13 19.09
N ASN A 143 -2.13 5.65 17.93
CA ASN A 143 -2.78 5.31 16.67
C ASN A 143 -1.83 4.68 15.62
N SER A 144 -0.64 4.20 16.00
CA SER A 144 0.20 3.44 15.07
C SER A 144 -0.24 1.97 14.98
N LEU A 145 -0.01 1.32 13.84
CA LEU A 145 -0.30 -0.11 13.67
C LEU A 145 0.38 -0.97 14.74
N ASP A 146 1.61 -0.62 15.12
CA ASP A 146 2.34 -1.33 16.17
C ASP A 146 1.62 -1.22 17.54
N VAL A 147 1.27 -0.02 17.92
CA VAL A 147 0.65 0.24 19.23
C VAL A 147 -0.75 -0.38 19.32
N ILE A 148 -1.57 -0.20 18.29
CA ILE A 148 -2.90 -0.81 18.21
C ILE A 148 -2.79 -2.33 18.13
N GLY A 149 -1.86 -2.87 17.32
CA GLY A 149 -1.61 -4.30 17.24
C GLY A 149 -1.25 -4.91 18.62
N GLN A 150 -0.37 -4.26 19.36
CA GLN A 150 0.00 -4.70 20.72
C GLN A 150 -1.19 -4.65 21.67
N ALA A 151 -1.96 -3.56 21.68
CA ALA A 151 -3.14 -3.42 22.56
C ALA A 151 -4.19 -4.50 22.30
N ASN A 152 -4.27 -5.01 21.06
CA ASN A 152 -5.19 -6.09 20.67
C ASN A 152 -4.56 -7.50 20.70
N GLY A 153 -3.33 -7.64 21.22
CA GLY A 153 -2.69 -8.95 21.41
C GLY A 153 -1.97 -9.51 20.17
N PHE A 154 -1.78 -8.71 19.11
CA PHE A 154 -1.13 -9.15 17.87
C PHE A 154 0.39 -8.95 17.85
N GLY A 155 0.99 -8.66 19.01
CA GLY A 155 2.43 -8.55 19.20
C GLY A 155 3.03 -7.22 18.75
N ALA A 156 4.28 -6.97 19.17
CA ALA A 156 5.05 -5.80 18.78
C ALA A 156 5.67 -5.99 17.39
N LYS A 157 6.02 -4.88 16.73
CA LYS A 157 6.81 -4.90 15.49
C LYS A 157 8.27 -5.25 15.80
N ALA A 158 8.85 -6.08 14.94
CA ALA A 158 10.28 -6.40 15.02
C ALA A 158 11.18 -5.22 14.57
N MET A 159 10.62 -4.25 13.83
CA MET A 159 11.37 -3.16 13.21
C MET A 159 10.49 -1.93 13.00
N THR A 160 11.09 -0.74 12.84
CA THR A 160 10.38 0.48 12.46
C THR A 160 10.45 0.71 10.96
N GLY A 161 9.37 1.22 10.35
CA GLY A 161 9.31 1.51 8.92
C GLY A 161 10.37 2.50 8.43
N ALA A 162 10.85 3.39 9.31
CA ALA A 162 11.88 4.36 8.99
C ALA A 162 13.25 3.72 8.64
N ILE A 163 13.50 2.49 9.07
CA ILE A 163 14.76 1.77 8.83
C ILE A 163 14.67 0.95 7.53
N ALA A 164 13.48 0.56 7.10
CA ALA A 164 13.28 -0.34 5.97
C ALA A 164 13.98 0.11 4.67
N PRO A 165 13.97 1.39 4.26
CA PRO A 165 14.66 1.83 3.04
C PRO A 165 16.18 1.67 3.13
N ARG A 166 16.78 1.87 4.33
CA ARG A 166 18.20 1.66 4.56
C ARG A 166 18.53 0.17 4.52
N ASP A 167 17.81 -0.64 5.26
CA ASP A 167 18.02 -2.10 5.31
C ASP A 167 17.89 -2.73 3.92
N TRP A 168 16.95 -2.22 3.07
CA TRP A 168 16.83 -2.67 1.68
C TRP A 168 18.07 -2.34 0.86
N ARG A 169 18.61 -1.11 0.95
CA ARG A 169 19.84 -0.71 0.25
C ARG A 169 21.06 -1.51 0.71
N ASP A 170 21.10 -1.83 2.01
CA ASP A 170 22.17 -2.62 2.61
C ASP A 170 22.05 -4.13 2.33
N GLY A 171 21.10 -4.54 1.47
CA GLY A 171 20.90 -5.93 1.06
C GLY A 171 20.19 -6.80 2.12
N GLN A 172 19.63 -6.21 3.17
CA GLN A 172 18.90 -6.91 4.24
C GLN A 172 17.47 -7.26 3.79
N TYR A 173 17.33 -7.83 2.60
CA TYR A 173 16.02 -8.05 1.94
C TYR A 173 15.08 -8.90 2.79
N ALA A 174 15.55 -10.02 3.34
CA ALA A 174 14.73 -10.90 4.17
C ALA A 174 14.12 -10.17 5.37
N LYS A 175 14.87 -9.26 5.98
CA LYS A 175 14.39 -8.47 7.11
C LYS A 175 13.26 -7.52 6.70
N VAL A 176 13.39 -6.86 5.56
CA VAL A 176 12.36 -5.95 5.03
C VAL A 176 11.12 -6.73 4.58
N LEU A 177 11.31 -7.90 3.94
CA LEU A 177 10.21 -8.78 3.58
C LEU A 177 9.41 -9.22 4.82
N ASN A 178 10.08 -9.72 5.85
CA ASN A 178 9.43 -10.14 7.08
C ASN A 178 8.67 -8.97 7.76
N TYR A 179 9.26 -7.78 7.75
CA TYR A 179 8.61 -6.59 8.27
C TYR A 179 7.33 -6.23 7.51
N CYS A 180 7.40 -6.23 6.17
CA CYS A 180 6.25 -5.94 5.33
C CYS A 180 5.12 -6.96 5.53
N GLN A 181 5.47 -8.25 5.61
CA GLN A 181 4.53 -9.33 5.90
C GLN A 181 3.87 -9.18 7.28
N ASP A 182 4.64 -8.85 8.30
CA ASP A 182 4.15 -8.66 9.67
C ASP A 182 3.12 -7.53 9.74
N ASP A 183 3.36 -6.42 9.04
CA ASP A 183 2.41 -5.31 8.95
C ASP A 183 1.08 -5.73 8.29
N VAL A 184 1.13 -6.52 7.22
CA VAL A 184 -0.06 -7.05 6.56
C VAL A 184 -0.81 -8.03 7.46
N LEU A 185 -0.11 -8.93 8.15
CA LEU A 185 -0.74 -9.90 9.06
C LEU A 185 -1.39 -9.22 10.26
N LYS A 186 -0.79 -8.16 10.82
CA LYS A 186 -1.41 -7.34 11.88
C LYS A 186 -2.66 -6.61 11.38
N THR A 187 -2.58 -6.01 10.19
CA THR A 187 -3.72 -5.35 9.56
C THR A 187 -4.86 -6.32 9.32
N LYS A 188 -4.55 -7.54 8.83
CA LYS A 188 -5.49 -8.64 8.64
C LYS A 188 -6.17 -9.01 9.96
N ALA A 189 -5.39 -9.26 11.02
CA ALA A 189 -5.93 -9.66 12.33
C ALA A 189 -6.84 -8.57 12.94
N LEU A 190 -6.46 -7.29 12.82
CA LEU A 190 -7.29 -6.16 13.23
C LEU A 190 -8.60 -6.10 12.43
N PHE A 191 -8.52 -6.29 11.12
CA PHE A 191 -9.71 -6.30 10.26
C PHE A 191 -10.67 -7.45 10.63
N GLU A 192 -10.17 -8.65 10.83
CA GLU A 192 -10.96 -9.81 11.25
C GLU A 192 -11.64 -9.56 12.59
N GLN A 193 -10.93 -8.99 13.58
CA GLN A 193 -11.51 -8.58 14.85
C GLN A 193 -12.62 -7.53 14.66
N ILE A 194 -12.44 -6.54 13.79
CA ILE A 194 -13.49 -5.54 13.47
C ILE A 194 -14.71 -6.20 12.86
N VAL A 195 -14.52 -7.10 11.91
CA VAL A 195 -15.64 -7.86 11.28
C VAL A 195 -16.40 -8.66 12.34
N GLU A 196 -15.70 -9.33 13.23
CA GLU A 196 -16.31 -10.18 14.27
C GLU A 196 -16.97 -9.34 15.37
N THR A 197 -16.24 -8.41 15.97
CA THR A 197 -16.65 -7.73 17.21
C THR A 197 -17.14 -6.30 17.00
N GLY A 198 -16.72 -5.64 15.93
CA GLY A 198 -16.92 -4.21 15.72
C GLY A 198 -16.03 -3.32 16.60
N THR A 199 -15.04 -3.89 17.30
CA THR A 199 -14.28 -3.15 18.33
C THR A 199 -12.80 -3.46 18.24
N VAL A 200 -11.97 -2.42 18.40
CA VAL A 200 -10.51 -2.54 18.60
C VAL A 200 -10.11 -1.77 19.85
N LEU A 201 -9.00 -2.17 20.47
CA LEU A 201 -8.39 -1.42 21.55
C LEU A 201 -7.36 -0.45 20.96
N ARG A 202 -7.39 0.78 21.41
CA ARG A 202 -6.38 1.79 21.11
C ARG A 202 -5.11 1.58 21.97
N GLY A 203 -4.05 2.32 21.72
CA GLY A 203 -2.79 2.18 22.46
C GLY A 203 -2.89 2.39 23.99
N ASP A 204 -3.89 3.14 24.45
CA ASP A 204 -4.22 3.32 25.88
C ASP A 204 -5.20 2.24 26.40
N HIS A 205 -5.42 1.19 25.64
CA HIS A 205 -6.40 0.12 25.88
C HIS A 205 -7.87 0.56 25.97
N ALA A 206 -8.17 1.80 25.55
CA ALA A 206 -9.56 2.25 25.42
C ALA A 206 -10.23 1.57 24.22
N PRO A 207 -11.43 1.01 24.37
CA PRO A 207 -12.15 0.40 23.26
C PRO A 207 -12.68 1.47 22.30
N ILE A 208 -12.54 1.21 21.01
CA ILE A 208 -13.12 2.02 19.92
C ILE A 208 -14.08 1.12 19.15
N VAL A 209 -15.32 1.57 19.00
CA VAL A 209 -16.31 0.91 18.14
C VAL A 209 -16.18 1.45 16.72
N LEU A 210 -15.88 0.59 15.77
CA LEU A 210 -15.71 0.93 14.36
C LEU A 210 -16.87 0.37 13.54
N PRO A 211 -17.26 1.06 12.45
CA PRO A 211 -18.25 0.54 11.54
C PRO A 211 -17.74 -0.75 10.90
N ARG A 212 -18.55 -1.81 10.93
CA ARG A 212 -18.21 -3.03 10.21
C ARG A 212 -18.30 -2.77 8.72
N PRO A 213 -17.30 -3.20 7.93
CA PRO A 213 -17.39 -3.08 6.49
C PRO A 213 -18.56 -3.93 5.96
N ALA A 214 -19.25 -3.42 4.94
CA ALA A 214 -20.21 -4.22 4.20
C ALA A 214 -19.43 -5.27 3.39
N LEU A 215 -19.38 -6.49 3.88
CA LEU A 215 -18.83 -7.62 3.13
C LEU A 215 -19.90 -8.12 2.19
N ASP A 216 -19.59 -8.17 0.90
CA ASP A 216 -20.45 -8.91 -0.06
C ASP A 216 -20.49 -10.38 0.41
N THR A 217 -21.68 -10.97 0.45
CA THR A 217 -21.91 -12.36 0.87
C THR A 217 -21.08 -13.37 0.08
N ARG A 218 -20.50 -12.96 -1.05
CA ARG A 218 -19.52 -13.74 -1.85
C ARG A 218 -18.11 -13.76 -1.26
N CYS A 219 -17.82 -12.91 -0.28
CA CYS A 219 -16.54 -12.81 0.44
C CYS A 219 -16.72 -13.23 1.91
N ALA A 220 -17.64 -14.15 2.21
CA ALA A 220 -17.71 -14.71 3.55
C ALA A 220 -16.34 -15.34 3.90
N LEU A 221 -15.78 -14.91 5.01
CA LEU A 221 -14.56 -15.49 5.59
C LEU A 221 -14.85 -16.97 5.89
N THR A 222 -14.51 -17.87 4.97
CA THR A 222 -14.59 -19.32 5.13
C THR A 222 -13.29 -19.84 5.72
#